data_bd5c860c43066b3b71765aeefcdd01e8
#
_entry.id   bd5c860c43066b3b71765aeefcdd01e8
#
_cell.length_a   1.000
_cell.length_b   1.000
_cell.length_c   1.000
_cell.angle_alpha   90.00
_cell.angle_beta   90.00
_cell.angle_gamma   90.00
#
_symmetry.space_group_name_H-M   'P 1'
#
loop_
_entity.id
_entity.type
_entity.pdbx_description
1 polymer ?
#
loop_
_entity_poly.entity_id
_entity_poly.type
_entity_poly.pdbx_seq_one_letter_code
_entity_poly.pdbx_strand_id
1 'polypeptide(L)'
;VDVLNAAGNLWQTLVREPASGRGFRTRIVSETDAPFQCGNRIPVTPDAGIGDVDGGAIIILPELWLGPDEGLGGRYPDLMTWIRDRHAAGACIYSACSGAVMLAETGLLDGCMATSHWGYSELFARKYPAVKFMPEPNLVFADGEGRVVTAGGTTSWHDLAIHIIARFISPGEALRIAQVYLLKWHAEGQLPYTPLVRRTEHGDAVARECEEWLAEGFRERDALRQAVARAGVAERTLKRRFKAATGATLIQYLQNCRIEAAKRQLEGSHVPVDEISADVGYEDPAFFRRLFKRSTGLTPSQYRRLFQPIATAAGTRDR
;
A
#
# COMPACT_ATOMS: atom_id res chain seq x y z
N VAL A 1 3.84 17.86 6.12
CA VAL A 1 4.36 19.16 6.53
C VAL A 1 4.84 19.11 7.97
N ASP A 2 3.97 18.93 8.97
CA ASP A 2 4.28 19.08 10.40
C ASP A 2 5.43 18.19 10.89
N VAL A 3 5.43 16.90 10.52
CA VAL A 3 6.46 15.94 10.93
C VAL A 3 7.86 16.34 10.42
N LEU A 4 7.95 16.86 9.20
CA LEU A 4 9.23 17.33 8.65
C LEU A 4 9.67 18.64 9.29
N ASN A 5 8.75 19.59 9.50
CA ASN A 5 9.06 20.85 10.17
C ASN A 5 9.44 20.68 11.64
N ALA A 6 8.99 19.62 12.29
CA ALA A 6 9.33 19.29 13.67
C ALA A 6 10.77 18.77 13.85
N ALA A 7 11.37 18.26 12.77
CA ALA A 7 12.71 17.69 12.83
C ALA A 7 13.76 18.77 13.17
N GLY A 8 14.64 18.44 14.11
CA GLY A 8 15.68 19.34 14.63
C GLY A 8 15.23 20.34 15.69
N ASN A 9 13.96 20.32 16.07
CA ASN A 9 13.41 21.30 17.02
C ASN A 9 12.49 20.67 18.09
N LEU A 10 11.46 19.90 17.69
CA LEU A 10 10.38 19.51 18.60
C LEU A 10 10.87 18.63 19.75
N TRP A 11 11.68 17.62 19.48
CA TRP A 11 12.29 16.78 20.53
C TRP A 11 13.08 17.64 21.50
N GLN A 12 13.96 18.49 21.00
CA GLN A 12 14.84 19.35 21.78
C GLN A 12 14.02 20.28 22.66
N THR A 13 12.94 20.86 22.15
CA THR A 13 12.01 21.68 22.94
C THR A 13 11.38 20.89 24.10
N LEU A 14 10.92 19.65 23.83
CA LEU A 14 10.27 18.82 24.85
C LEU A 14 11.24 18.39 25.98
N VAL A 15 12.51 18.12 25.63
CA VAL A 15 13.53 17.71 26.61
C VAL A 15 14.37 18.88 27.11
N ARG A 16 14.06 20.14 26.72
CA ARG A 16 14.76 21.36 27.10
C ARG A 16 16.23 21.42 26.69
N GLU A 17 16.54 20.84 25.53
CA GLU A 17 17.84 20.93 24.90
C GLU A 17 17.87 22.05 23.83
N PRO A 18 19.05 22.57 23.44
CA PRO A 18 19.15 23.52 22.35
C PRO A 18 18.70 22.87 21.02
N ALA A 19 18.03 23.65 20.17
CA ALA A 19 17.69 23.20 18.82
C ALA A 19 18.94 22.80 18.03
N SER A 20 18.83 21.77 17.18
CA SER A 20 19.98 21.21 16.45
C SER A 20 20.52 22.14 15.35
N GLY A 21 19.78 23.19 14.99
CA GLY A 21 20.08 24.06 13.86
C GLY A 21 19.92 23.43 12.48
N ARG A 22 19.54 22.13 12.43
CA ARG A 22 19.25 21.39 11.20
C ARG A 22 17.78 21.03 11.16
N GLY A 23 17.09 21.40 10.09
CA GLY A 23 15.66 21.11 9.92
C GLY A 23 15.24 21.27 8.47
N PHE A 24 13.98 21.02 8.20
CA PHE A 24 13.37 21.25 6.90
C PHE A 24 12.61 22.58 6.92
N ARG A 25 12.58 23.24 5.78
CA ARG A 25 11.64 24.30 5.47
C ARG A 25 10.69 23.75 4.40
N THR A 26 9.50 23.39 4.80
CA THR A 26 8.48 22.86 3.87
C THR A 26 7.64 23.99 3.30
N ARG A 27 7.22 23.82 2.04
CA ARG A 27 6.25 24.69 1.38
C ARG A 27 5.24 23.84 0.62
N ILE A 28 4.00 24.29 0.59
CA ILE A 28 2.95 23.74 -0.27
C ILE A 28 3.02 24.49 -1.60
N VAL A 29 3.23 23.74 -2.67
CA VAL A 29 3.36 24.27 -4.02
C VAL A 29 2.25 23.69 -4.90
N SER A 30 1.64 24.50 -5.74
CA SER A 30 0.61 24.11 -6.71
C SER A 30 0.91 24.71 -8.09
N GLU A 31 0.14 24.38 -9.12
CA GLU A 31 0.30 25.00 -10.45
C GLU A 31 0.23 26.53 -10.38
N THR A 32 -0.62 27.05 -9.51
CA THR A 32 -0.75 28.48 -9.21
C THR A 32 -0.69 28.71 -7.70
N ASP A 33 -0.55 29.94 -7.27
CA ASP A 33 -0.66 30.37 -5.87
C ASP A 33 -2.12 30.53 -5.39
N ALA A 34 -3.11 30.34 -6.28
CA ALA A 34 -4.52 30.46 -5.93
C ALA A 34 -4.97 29.38 -4.95
N PRO A 35 -5.78 29.74 -3.93
CA PRO A 35 -6.35 28.77 -3.01
C PRO A 35 -7.23 27.75 -3.73
N PHE A 36 -7.17 26.50 -3.30
CA PHE A 36 -7.98 25.42 -3.85
C PHE A 36 -8.59 24.55 -2.72
N GLN A 37 -9.51 23.67 -3.08
CA GLN A 37 -10.03 22.66 -2.17
C GLN A 37 -9.42 21.29 -2.52
N CYS A 38 -8.79 20.64 -1.55
CA CYS A 38 -8.35 19.25 -1.69
C CYS A 38 -9.53 18.29 -1.48
N GLY A 39 -9.27 17.00 -1.52
CA GLY A 39 -10.22 15.96 -1.14
C GLY A 39 -10.88 16.29 0.21
N ASN A 40 -12.12 15.88 0.41
CA ASN A 40 -12.92 16.25 1.59
C ASN A 40 -13.22 17.76 1.74
N ARG A 41 -13.04 18.56 0.69
CA ARG A 41 -13.33 20.01 0.66
C ARG A 41 -12.54 20.83 1.69
N ILE A 42 -11.37 20.35 2.10
CA ILE A 42 -10.49 21.12 2.97
C ILE A 42 -9.80 22.20 2.13
N PRO A 43 -9.94 23.49 2.51
CA PRO A 43 -9.27 24.57 1.79
C PRO A 43 -7.76 24.52 2.02
N VAL A 44 -6.99 24.69 0.96
CA VAL A 44 -5.55 24.79 0.97
C VAL A 44 -5.13 26.07 0.27
N THR A 45 -4.27 26.84 0.92
CA THR A 45 -3.60 28.00 0.30
C THR A 45 -2.16 27.58 0.04
N PRO A 46 -1.71 27.49 -1.23
CA PRO A 46 -0.32 27.24 -1.54
C PRO A 46 0.58 28.37 -1.04
N ASP A 47 1.82 28.02 -0.67
CA ASP A 47 2.84 29.01 -0.35
C ASP A 47 3.43 29.68 -1.61
N ALA A 48 3.30 29.00 -2.77
CA ALA A 48 3.76 29.47 -4.07
C ALA A 48 3.18 28.66 -5.23
N GLY A 49 3.14 29.25 -6.42
CA GLY A 49 2.98 28.56 -7.70
C GLY A 49 4.28 27.89 -8.15
N ILE A 50 4.18 26.90 -9.08
CA ILE A 50 5.37 26.24 -9.64
C ILE A 50 6.30 27.21 -10.39
N GLY A 51 5.78 28.32 -10.95
CA GLY A 51 6.54 29.36 -11.62
C GLY A 51 7.42 30.19 -10.68
N ASP A 52 7.10 30.22 -9.38
CA ASP A 52 7.75 31.06 -8.37
C ASP A 52 8.72 30.29 -7.47
N VAL A 53 8.96 29.02 -7.79
CA VAL A 53 9.82 28.15 -7.00
C VAL A 53 11.02 27.69 -7.82
N ASP A 54 12.20 28.20 -7.46
CA ASP A 54 13.48 27.80 -8.05
C ASP A 54 13.89 26.34 -7.75
N GLY A 55 13.02 25.60 -7.10
CA GLY A 55 13.18 24.22 -6.73
C GLY A 55 13.60 24.01 -5.28
N GLY A 56 13.14 22.93 -4.70
CA GLY A 56 13.62 22.40 -3.43
C GLY A 56 14.55 21.22 -3.67
N ALA A 57 15.34 20.87 -2.67
CA ALA A 57 16.14 19.65 -2.72
C ALA A 57 15.26 18.38 -2.76
N ILE A 58 14.02 18.50 -2.28
CA ILE A 58 13.06 17.38 -2.15
C ILE A 58 11.68 17.85 -2.58
N ILE A 59 11.06 17.10 -3.47
CA ILE A 59 9.66 17.26 -3.87
C ILE A 59 8.90 16.04 -3.40
N ILE A 60 7.82 16.24 -2.68
CA ILE A 60 6.95 15.17 -2.17
C ILE A 60 5.59 15.28 -2.87
N LEU A 61 5.25 14.26 -3.63
CA LEU A 61 3.95 14.10 -4.28
C LEU A 61 3.00 13.42 -3.28
N PRO A 62 2.01 14.15 -2.75
CA PRO A 62 1.10 13.60 -1.76
C PRO A 62 0.10 12.64 -2.40
N GLU A 63 -0.68 11.99 -1.57
CA GLU A 63 -1.80 11.21 -2.04
C GLU A 63 -2.84 12.10 -2.74
N LEU A 64 -3.41 11.57 -3.82
CA LEU A 64 -4.51 12.14 -4.56
C LEU A 64 -5.77 11.32 -4.30
N TRP A 65 -6.92 11.97 -4.27
CA TRP A 65 -8.19 11.26 -4.16
C TRP A 65 -8.59 10.68 -5.51
N LEU A 66 -8.05 9.50 -5.84
CA LEU A 66 -8.30 8.78 -7.09
C LEU A 66 -9.05 7.48 -6.83
N GLY A 67 -9.99 7.15 -7.70
CA GLY A 67 -10.55 5.81 -7.75
C GLY A 67 -9.50 4.76 -8.12
N PRO A 68 -9.72 3.47 -7.81
CA PRO A 68 -8.74 2.40 -8.04
C PRO A 68 -8.38 2.21 -9.52
N ASP A 69 -9.27 2.64 -10.43
CA ASP A 69 -9.11 2.56 -11.88
C ASP A 69 -8.85 3.93 -12.53
N GLU A 70 -8.82 4.99 -11.74
CA GLU A 70 -8.72 6.37 -12.21
C GLU A 70 -7.25 6.79 -12.31
N GLY A 71 -6.79 7.07 -13.54
CA GLY A 71 -5.53 7.78 -13.76
C GLY A 71 -5.74 9.29 -13.77
N LEU A 72 -4.68 10.06 -13.96
CA LEU A 72 -4.78 11.52 -14.00
C LEU A 72 -5.56 12.04 -15.21
N GLY A 73 -5.61 11.29 -16.32
CA GLY A 73 -6.37 11.69 -17.51
C GLY A 73 -5.87 12.99 -18.14
N GLY A 74 -4.58 13.26 -18.09
CA GLY A 74 -3.96 14.47 -18.62
C GLY A 74 -4.12 15.72 -17.73
N ARG A 75 -4.59 15.55 -16.48
CA ARG A 75 -4.61 16.66 -15.50
C ARG A 75 -3.19 17.09 -15.13
N TYR A 76 -3.01 18.36 -14.87
CA TYR A 76 -1.76 18.95 -14.34
C TYR A 76 -0.54 18.83 -15.28
N PRO A 77 -0.64 19.16 -16.58
CA PRO A 77 0.47 18.98 -17.53
C PRO A 77 1.71 19.82 -17.18
N ASP A 78 1.50 21.03 -16.69
CA ASP A 78 2.60 21.94 -16.31
C ASP A 78 3.30 21.42 -15.06
N LEU A 79 2.56 20.88 -14.10
CA LEU A 79 3.13 20.25 -12.91
C LEU A 79 3.95 19.00 -13.28
N MET A 80 3.48 18.16 -14.23
CA MET A 80 4.27 17.00 -14.71
C MET A 80 5.59 17.44 -15.36
N THR A 81 5.56 18.50 -16.14
CA THR A 81 6.74 19.06 -16.76
C THR A 81 7.69 19.62 -15.70
N TRP A 82 7.18 20.41 -14.77
CA TRP A 82 7.96 20.98 -13.68
C TRP A 82 8.64 19.89 -12.82
N ILE A 83 7.94 18.79 -12.48
CA ILE A 83 8.53 17.67 -11.73
C ILE A 83 9.71 17.06 -12.49
N ARG A 84 9.58 16.82 -13.81
CA ARG A 84 10.69 16.32 -14.65
C ARG A 84 11.89 17.25 -14.63
N ASP A 85 11.65 18.54 -14.82
CA ASP A 85 12.71 19.55 -14.85
C ASP A 85 13.44 19.65 -13.52
N ARG A 86 12.71 19.60 -12.40
CA ARG A 86 13.31 19.59 -11.06
C ARG A 86 14.13 18.33 -10.80
N HIS A 87 13.65 17.16 -11.23
CA HIS A 87 14.43 15.93 -11.14
C HIS A 87 15.71 16.02 -11.99
N ALA A 88 15.62 16.51 -13.22
CA ALA A 88 16.80 16.73 -14.09
C ALA A 88 17.79 17.74 -13.47
N ALA A 89 17.30 18.74 -12.74
CA ALA A 89 18.10 19.71 -12.00
C ALA A 89 18.68 19.17 -10.67
N GLY A 90 18.43 17.89 -10.33
CA GLY A 90 19.03 17.24 -9.17
C GLY A 90 18.12 17.07 -7.95
N ALA A 91 16.86 17.51 -8.01
CA ALA A 91 15.92 17.30 -6.91
C ALA A 91 15.60 15.82 -6.70
N CYS A 92 15.37 15.44 -5.45
CA CYS A 92 14.79 14.15 -5.08
C CYS A 92 13.26 14.22 -5.22
N ILE A 93 12.65 13.22 -5.86
CA ILE A 93 11.20 13.14 -6.05
C ILE A 93 10.67 11.95 -5.26
N TYR A 94 9.82 12.22 -4.31
CA TYR A 94 9.23 11.22 -3.44
C TYR A 94 7.71 11.23 -3.59
N SER A 95 7.09 10.06 -3.51
CA SER A 95 5.62 9.95 -3.60
C SER A 95 5.05 9.09 -2.48
N ALA A 96 3.86 9.43 -2.04
CA ALA A 96 3.09 8.63 -1.09
C ALA A 96 1.77 8.19 -1.72
N CYS A 97 1.39 6.93 -1.52
CA CYS A 97 0.12 6.36 -1.95
C CYS A 97 -0.14 6.63 -3.46
N SER A 98 -1.28 7.20 -3.81
CA SER A 98 -1.65 7.57 -5.20
C SER A 98 -0.79 8.70 -5.81
N GLY A 99 0.05 9.38 -5.02
CA GLY A 99 1.09 10.26 -5.57
C GLY A 99 2.05 9.54 -6.54
N ALA A 100 2.19 8.22 -6.41
CA ALA A 100 2.93 7.40 -7.37
C ALA A 100 2.29 7.36 -8.76
N VAL A 101 0.97 7.58 -8.88
CA VAL A 101 0.28 7.70 -10.18
C VAL A 101 0.74 8.98 -10.89
N MET A 102 0.84 10.09 -10.14
CA MET A 102 1.40 11.34 -10.66
C MET A 102 2.84 11.15 -11.13
N LEU A 103 3.65 10.46 -10.32
CA LEU A 103 5.05 10.20 -10.66
C LEU A 103 5.17 9.26 -11.89
N ALA A 104 4.29 8.28 -12.07
CA ALA A 104 4.24 7.45 -13.26
C ALA A 104 3.88 8.23 -14.53
N GLU A 105 2.95 9.20 -14.45
CA GLU A 105 2.61 10.09 -15.57
C GLU A 105 3.80 10.95 -16.04
N THR A 106 4.75 11.23 -15.17
CA THR A 106 6.00 11.94 -15.60
C THR A 106 6.94 11.08 -16.45
N GLY A 107 6.76 9.75 -16.48
CA GLY A 107 7.69 8.80 -17.10
C GLY A 107 8.94 8.49 -16.26
N LEU A 108 9.13 9.12 -15.10
CA LEU A 108 10.32 8.88 -14.24
C LEU A 108 10.35 7.49 -13.61
N LEU A 109 9.24 6.75 -13.66
CA LEU A 109 9.15 5.36 -13.18
C LEU A 109 9.30 4.31 -14.29
N ASP A 110 9.43 4.70 -15.56
CA ASP A 110 9.53 3.75 -16.67
C ASP A 110 10.77 2.86 -16.53
N GLY A 111 10.56 1.54 -16.58
CA GLY A 111 11.61 0.54 -16.37
C GLY A 111 12.03 0.34 -14.92
N CYS A 112 11.57 1.18 -14.00
CA CYS A 112 11.93 1.16 -12.58
C CYS A 112 10.97 0.31 -11.74
N MET A 113 11.43 -0.12 -10.56
CA MET A 113 10.56 -0.64 -9.51
C MET A 113 9.85 0.51 -8.81
N ALA A 114 8.57 0.33 -8.49
CA ALA A 114 7.80 1.31 -7.75
C ALA A 114 6.69 0.64 -6.92
N THR A 115 6.27 1.29 -5.86
CA THR A 115 5.08 0.92 -5.08
C THR A 115 4.09 2.07 -5.01
N SER A 116 2.88 1.74 -4.64
CA SER A 116 1.78 2.64 -4.30
C SER A 116 0.87 1.91 -3.34
N HIS A 117 -0.30 2.45 -3.03
CA HIS A 117 -1.31 1.65 -2.34
C HIS A 117 -1.62 0.39 -3.15
N TRP A 118 -1.69 -0.77 -2.48
CA TRP A 118 -1.97 -2.06 -3.11
C TRP A 118 -3.25 -2.05 -3.99
N GLY A 119 -4.20 -1.15 -3.70
CA GLY A 119 -5.44 -0.97 -4.46
C GLY A 119 -5.22 -0.52 -5.91
N TYR A 120 -4.08 0.07 -6.24
CA TYR A 120 -3.77 0.55 -7.59
C TYR A 120 -3.04 -0.47 -8.47
N SER A 121 -2.88 -1.73 -8.03
CA SER A 121 -2.15 -2.77 -8.78
C SER A 121 -2.70 -2.95 -10.21
N GLU A 122 -4.03 -2.96 -10.38
CA GLU A 122 -4.67 -3.12 -11.69
C GLU A 122 -4.51 -1.86 -12.56
N LEU A 123 -4.57 -0.68 -11.95
CA LEU A 123 -4.32 0.58 -12.64
C LEU A 123 -2.90 0.60 -13.22
N PHE A 124 -1.89 0.26 -12.42
CA PHE A 124 -0.50 0.22 -12.87
C PHE A 124 -0.30 -0.83 -13.97
N ALA A 125 -0.83 -2.03 -13.81
CA ALA A 125 -0.72 -3.08 -14.84
C ALA A 125 -1.34 -2.66 -16.19
N ARG A 126 -2.43 -1.90 -16.16
CA ARG A 126 -3.16 -1.49 -17.36
C ARG A 126 -2.62 -0.21 -17.99
N LYS A 127 -2.35 0.83 -17.18
CA LYS A 127 -1.99 2.16 -17.68
C LYS A 127 -0.50 2.44 -17.70
N TYR A 128 0.27 1.82 -16.80
CA TYR A 128 1.71 2.05 -16.64
C TYR A 128 2.51 0.74 -16.74
N PRO A 129 2.36 -0.05 -17.84
CA PRO A 129 2.98 -1.37 -17.96
C PRO A 129 4.51 -1.33 -18.01
N ALA A 130 5.11 -0.17 -18.26
CA ALA A 130 6.55 0.03 -18.19
C ALA A 130 7.07 0.07 -16.75
N VAL A 131 6.21 0.35 -15.75
CA VAL A 131 6.58 0.37 -14.33
C VAL A 131 6.55 -1.04 -13.76
N LYS A 132 7.63 -1.45 -13.11
CA LYS A 132 7.70 -2.72 -12.38
C LYS A 132 7.02 -2.54 -11.02
N PHE A 133 5.70 -2.61 -11.02
CA PHE A 133 4.90 -2.35 -9.82
C PHE A 133 5.02 -3.45 -8.78
N MET A 134 5.29 -3.08 -7.55
CA MET A 134 5.46 -3.95 -6.37
C MET A 134 4.48 -3.52 -5.28
N PRO A 135 3.37 -4.23 -5.09
CA PRO A 135 2.36 -3.85 -4.08
C PRO A 135 2.73 -4.23 -2.64
N GLU A 136 3.76 -5.06 -2.44
CA GLU A 136 4.10 -5.62 -1.15
C GLU A 136 4.90 -4.68 -0.24
N PRO A 137 6.01 -4.04 -0.70
CA PRO A 137 6.84 -3.22 0.17
C PRO A 137 6.19 -1.87 0.48
N ASN A 138 6.53 -1.32 1.64
CA ASN A 138 6.08 0.00 2.06
C ASN A 138 6.86 1.14 1.40
N LEU A 139 8.15 0.94 1.14
CA LEU A 139 9.01 1.86 0.41
C LEU A 139 9.74 1.12 -0.71
N VAL A 140 9.82 1.75 -1.88
CA VAL A 140 10.61 1.27 -3.02
C VAL A 140 11.48 2.40 -3.54
N PHE A 141 12.76 2.10 -3.71
CA PHE A 141 13.77 2.98 -4.30
C PHE A 141 13.83 2.67 -5.80
N ALA A 142 13.37 3.59 -6.62
CA ALA A 142 13.28 3.39 -8.07
C ALA A 142 14.67 3.46 -8.74
N ASP A 143 15.60 4.16 -8.13
CA ASP A 143 17.00 4.30 -8.59
C ASP A 143 18.00 3.86 -7.51
N GLY A 144 19.25 3.63 -7.91
CA GLY A 144 20.33 3.23 -7.00
C GLY A 144 20.80 4.33 -6.05
N GLU A 145 20.45 5.59 -6.33
CA GLU A 145 20.85 6.75 -5.53
C GLU A 145 19.78 7.15 -4.51
N GLY A 146 18.58 6.61 -4.63
CA GLY A 146 17.43 6.95 -3.79
C GLY A 146 16.92 8.37 -4.01
N ARG A 147 17.08 8.89 -5.23
CA ARG A 147 16.52 10.19 -5.64
C ARG A 147 15.05 10.08 -6.00
N VAL A 148 14.61 8.91 -6.40
CA VAL A 148 13.20 8.61 -6.67
C VAL A 148 12.76 7.50 -5.72
N VAL A 149 11.84 7.82 -4.80
CA VAL A 149 11.30 6.86 -3.81
C VAL A 149 9.78 6.92 -3.80
N THR A 150 9.16 5.75 -3.84
CA THR A 150 7.71 5.61 -3.75
C THR A 150 7.32 4.93 -2.45
N ALA A 151 6.26 5.43 -1.81
CA ALA A 151 5.69 4.85 -0.60
C ALA A 151 4.30 4.26 -0.87
N GLY A 152 3.98 3.17 -0.19
CA GLY A 152 2.77 2.39 -0.33
C GLY A 152 1.50 3.04 0.18
N GLY A 153 0.69 2.28 0.90
CA GLY A 153 -0.62 2.69 1.41
C GLY A 153 -0.61 3.96 2.25
N THR A 154 -1.77 4.48 2.55
CA THR A 154 -1.99 5.84 3.09
C THR A 154 -1.02 6.21 4.22
N THR A 155 -0.85 5.36 5.24
CA THR A 155 0.06 5.66 6.37
C THR A 155 1.54 5.44 6.06
N SER A 156 1.89 4.90 4.90
CA SER A 156 3.29 4.72 4.47
C SER A 156 4.05 6.05 4.30
N TRP A 157 3.32 7.18 4.29
CA TRP A 157 3.97 8.49 4.34
C TRP A 157 4.77 8.70 5.64
N HIS A 158 4.42 7.99 6.74
CA HIS A 158 5.20 8.00 7.97
C HIS A 158 6.59 7.42 7.74
N ASP A 159 6.66 6.24 7.09
CA ASP A 159 7.93 5.61 6.76
C ASP A 159 8.75 6.47 5.81
N LEU A 160 8.09 7.10 4.84
CA LEU A 160 8.73 8.05 3.93
C LEU A 160 9.29 9.27 4.67
N ALA A 161 8.54 9.87 5.59
CA ALA A 161 9.00 11.00 6.39
C ALA A 161 10.19 10.61 7.29
N ILE A 162 10.14 9.45 7.95
CA ILE A 162 11.25 8.89 8.73
C ILE A 162 12.49 8.70 7.83
N HIS A 163 12.31 8.13 6.63
CA HIS A 163 13.40 7.97 5.66
C HIS A 163 14.04 9.32 5.27
N ILE A 164 13.21 10.31 4.94
CA ILE A 164 13.68 11.66 4.58
C ILE A 164 14.49 12.28 5.71
N ILE A 165 14.00 12.23 6.94
CA ILE A 165 14.71 12.78 8.11
C ILE A 165 16.02 12.04 8.35
N ALA A 166 16.01 10.70 8.26
CA ALA A 166 17.22 9.90 8.44
C ALA A 166 18.29 10.21 7.38
N ARG A 167 17.88 10.40 6.14
CA ARG A 167 18.76 10.66 5.00
C ARG A 167 19.37 12.08 5.02
N PHE A 168 18.55 13.09 5.28
CA PHE A 168 18.93 14.50 5.11
C PHE A 168 19.37 15.19 6.40
N ILE A 169 19.00 14.64 7.56
CA ILE A 169 19.44 15.16 8.86
C ILE A 169 20.31 14.11 9.57
N SER A 170 19.69 13.07 10.14
CA SER A 170 20.39 11.92 10.71
C SER A 170 19.41 10.80 11.13
N PRO A 171 19.88 9.54 11.22
CA PRO A 171 19.08 8.44 11.79
C PRO A 171 18.63 8.72 13.24
N GLY A 172 19.48 9.39 14.03
CA GLY A 172 19.13 9.74 15.41
C GLY A 172 17.96 10.72 15.51
N GLU A 173 17.91 11.72 14.61
CA GLU A 173 16.78 12.66 14.57
C GLU A 173 15.50 11.98 14.06
N ALA A 174 15.61 11.09 13.07
CA ALA A 174 14.48 10.29 12.62
C ALA A 174 13.85 9.45 13.75
N LEU A 175 14.70 8.85 14.61
CA LEU A 175 14.25 8.10 15.78
C LEU A 175 13.53 9.03 16.80
N ARG A 176 14.08 10.20 17.08
CA ARG A 176 13.47 11.19 17.98
C ARG A 176 12.09 11.61 17.50
N ILE A 177 11.96 11.93 16.22
CA ILE A 177 10.68 12.30 15.62
C ILE A 177 9.69 11.12 15.65
N ALA A 178 10.14 9.90 15.36
CA ALA A 178 9.29 8.72 15.47
C ALA A 178 8.78 8.52 16.91
N GLN A 179 9.61 8.79 17.93
CA GLN A 179 9.19 8.73 19.34
C GLN A 179 8.18 9.81 19.70
N VAL A 180 8.39 11.05 19.26
CA VAL A 180 7.48 12.17 19.55
C VAL A 180 6.09 11.96 18.94
N TYR A 181 6.05 11.55 17.70
CA TYR A 181 4.80 11.35 16.96
C TYR A 181 4.21 9.94 17.09
N LEU A 182 4.84 9.05 17.87
CA LEU A 182 4.46 7.63 18.00
C LEU A 182 4.39 6.93 16.66
N LEU A 183 5.29 7.27 15.73
CA LEU A 183 5.32 6.68 14.40
C LEU A 183 5.91 5.27 14.50
N LYS A 184 5.25 4.33 13.84
CA LYS A 184 5.73 2.97 13.70
C LYS A 184 6.38 2.81 12.33
N TRP A 185 7.54 2.17 12.27
CA TRP A 185 8.12 1.68 11.03
C TRP A 185 7.41 0.38 10.61
N HIS A 186 6.84 0.34 9.40
CA HIS A 186 6.08 -0.80 8.91
C HIS A 186 6.99 -1.78 8.15
N ALA A 187 7.85 -2.51 8.89
CA ALA A 187 8.75 -3.52 8.32
C ALA A 187 8.00 -4.69 7.64
N GLU A 188 6.75 -4.92 8.03
CA GLU A 188 5.87 -5.94 7.46
C GLU A 188 5.38 -5.62 6.04
N GLY A 189 5.53 -4.39 5.58
CA GLY A 189 5.00 -3.92 4.30
C GLY A 189 3.47 -3.92 4.25
N GLN A 190 2.90 -4.00 3.04
CA GLN A 190 1.47 -3.89 2.79
C GLN A 190 0.72 -5.24 2.77
N LEU A 191 1.41 -6.37 2.64
CA LEU A 191 0.79 -7.70 2.51
C LEU A 191 -0.23 -8.02 3.61
N PRO A 192 0.01 -7.73 4.91
CA PRO A 192 -0.97 -8.02 5.95
C PRO A 192 -2.28 -7.28 5.78
N TYR A 193 -2.24 -6.11 5.17
CA TYR A 193 -3.38 -5.19 4.97
C TYR A 193 -4.09 -5.42 3.63
N THR A 194 -3.53 -6.26 2.76
CA THR A 194 -4.06 -6.52 1.43
C THR A 194 -5.12 -7.64 1.48
N PRO A 195 -6.33 -7.45 0.95
CA PRO A 195 -7.27 -8.55 0.76
C PRO A 195 -6.77 -9.47 -0.36
N LEU A 196 -6.74 -10.77 -0.09
CA LEU A 196 -6.28 -11.79 -1.04
C LEU A 196 -7.37 -12.20 -2.04
N VAL A 197 -8.63 -11.98 -1.70
CA VAL A 197 -9.79 -12.23 -2.55
C VAL A 197 -10.44 -10.90 -2.87
N ARG A 198 -10.46 -10.53 -4.14
CA ARG A 198 -11.16 -9.35 -4.65
C ARG A 198 -12.16 -9.81 -5.69
N ARG A 199 -13.31 -9.14 -5.76
CA ARG A 199 -14.18 -9.32 -6.91
C ARG A 199 -13.53 -8.66 -8.12
N THR A 200 -13.30 -9.45 -9.17
CA THR A 200 -12.88 -8.95 -10.47
C THR A 200 -14.12 -8.81 -11.36
N GLU A 201 -14.26 -7.64 -11.99
CA GLU A 201 -15.30 -7.47 -12.99
C GLU A 201 -14.86 -8.14 -14.29
N HIS A 202 -15.40 -9.32 -14.55
CA HIS A 202 -15.16 -10.04 -15.80
C HIS A 202 -16.47 -10.63 -16.36
N GLY A 203 -16.52 -10.82 -17.68
CA GLY A 203 -17.70 -11.33 -18.38
C GLY A 203 -17.82 -12.87 -18.43
N ASP A 204 -16.91 -13.63 -17.82
CA ASP A 204 -16.92 -15.09 -17.87
C ASP A 204 -17.85 -15.70 -16.81
N ALA A 205 -19.04 -16.12 -17.23
CA ALA A 205 -20.06 -16.69 -16.33
C ALA A 205 -19.58 -17.97 -15.61
N VAL A 206 -18.82 -18.85 -16.29
CA VAL A 206 -18.31 -20.08 -15.70
C VAL A 206 -17.26 -19.79 -14.64
N ALA A 207 -16.38 -18.81 -14.87
CA ALA A 207 -15.42 -18.40 -13.87
C ALA A 207 -16.11 -17.78 -12.66
N ARG A 208 -17.14 -16.95 -12.86
CA ARG A 208 -17.91 -16.31 -11.78
C ARG A 208 -18.62 -17.33 -10.90
N GLU A 209 -19.33 -18.28 -11.49
CA GLU A 209 -20.00 -19.35 -10.74
C GLU A 209 -18.98 -20.17 -9.92
N CYS A 210 -17.82 -20.42 -10.49
CA CYS A 210 -16.74 -21.10 -9.79
C CYS A 210 -16.16 -20.26 -8.63
N GLU A 211 -16.01 -18.93 -8.79
CA GLU A 211 -15.59 -18.04 -7.71
C GLU A 211 -16.59 -18.04 -6.56
N GLU A 212 -17.87 -17.86 -6.86
CA GLU A 212 -18.96 -17.87 -5.87
C GLU A 212 -18.97 -19.18 -5.08
N TRP A 213 -18.91 -20.30 -5.80
CA TRP A 213 -18.89 -21.60 -5.15
C TRP A 213 -17.65 -21.83 -4.29
N LEU A 214 -16.46 -21.46 -4.76
CA LEU A 214 -15.22 -21.57 -3.96
C LEU A 214 -15.21 -20.65 -2.75
N ALA A 215 -15.82 -19.48 -2.85
CA ALA A 215 -15.95 -18.54 -1.72
C ALA A 215 -16.84 -19.09 -0.59
N GLU A 216 -17.81 -19.95 -0.90
CA GLU A 216 -18.68 -20.60 0.07
C GLU A 216 -18.14 -21.96 0.53
N GLY A 217 -17.68 -22.77 -0.43
CA GLY A 217 -17.25 -24.17 -0.24
C GLY A 217 -15.76 -24.34 0.08
N PHE A 218 -15.00 -23.30 0.39
CA PHE A 218 -13.54 -23.38 0.59
C PHE A 218 -13.12 -24.35 1.71
N ARG A 219 -13.98 -24.62 2.68
CA ARG A 219 -13.69 -25.54 3.79
C ARG A 219 -13.68 -27.00 3.38
N GLU A 220 -14.39 -27.32 2.31
CA GLU A 220 -14.52 -28.70 1.84
C GLU A 220 -13.14 -29.28 1.47
N ARG A 221 -12.92 -30.56 1.88
CA ARG A 221 -11.65 -31.24 1.62
C ARG A 221 -11.34 -31.34 0.13
N ASP A 222 -12.35 -31.59 -0.69
CA ASP A 222 -12.26 -31.78 -2.12
C ASP A 222 -12.84 -30.61 -2.94
N ALA A 223 -12.82 -29.39 -2.36
CA ALA A 223 -13.36 -28.17 -2.94
C ALA A 223 -13.01 -27.97 -4.42
N LEU A 224 -11.74 -28.20 -4.81
CA LEU A 224 -11.32 -28.07 -6.19
C LEU A 224 -11.96 -29.10 -7.13
N ARG A 225 -12.08 -30.34 -6.68
CA ARG A 225 -12.74 -31.40 -7.46
C ARG A 225 -14.21 -31.10 -7.68
N GLN A 226 -14.89 -30.64 -6.63
CA GLN A 226 -16.28 -30.24 -6.69
C GLN A 226 -16.49 -29.01 -7.59
N ALA A 227 -15.60 -28.01 -7.54
CA ALA A 227 -15.65 -26.86 -8.44
C ALA A 227 -15.52 -27.28 -9.91
N VAL A 228 -14.61 -28.21 -10.21
CA VAL A 228 -14.44 -28.75 -11.57
C VAL A 228 -15.69 -29.52 -12.02
N ALA A 229 -16.26 -30.36 -11.14
CA ALA A 229 -17.44 -31.13 -11.48
C ALA A 229 -18.68 -30.24 -11.75
N ARG A 230 -18.82 -29.12 -11.03
CA ARG A 230 -19.95 -28.17 -11.18
C ARG A 230 -19.84 -27.31 -12.43
N ALA A 231 -18.64 -26.99 -12.88
CA ALA A 231 -18.40 -26.04 -13.97
C ALA A 231 -18.95 -26.48 -15.34
N GLY A 232 -19.34 -27.76 -15.52
CA GLY A 232 -19.92 -28.26 -16.76
C GLY A 232 -18.99 -28.21 -17.98
N VAL A 233 -17.69 -27.95 -17.79
CA VAL A 233 -16.67 -27.89 -18.84
C VAL A 233 -15.45 -28.73 -18.45
N ALA A 234 -14.64 -29.12 -19.44
CA ALA A 234 -13.43 -29.89 -19.18
C ALA A 234 -12.49 -29.10 -18.22
N GLU A 235 -11.85 -29.77 -17.27
CA GLU A 235 -10.98 -29.21 -16.26
C GLU A 235 -9.92 -28.26 -16.83
N ARG A 236 -9.28 -28.65 -17.95
CA ARG A 236 -8.30 -27.80 -18.64
C ARG A 236 -8.91 -26.48 -19.12
N THR A 237 -10.14 -26.53 -19.62
CA THR A 237 -10.89 -25.36 -20.08
C THR A 237 -11.23 -24.45 -18.93
N LEU A 238 -11.74 -25.01 -17.81
CA LEU A 238 -12.02 -24.26 -16.61
C LEU A 238 -10.77 -23.55 -16.08
N LYS A 239 -9.66 -24.27 -15.90
CA LYS A 239 -8.40 -23.70 -15.41
C LYS A 239 -7.91 -22.54 -16.28
N ARG A 240 -8.00 -22.65 -17.60
CA ARG A 240 -7.62 -21.59 -18.54
C ARG A 240 -8.54 -20.38 -18.44
N ARG A 241 -9.87 -20.60 -18.47
CA ARG A 241 -10.89 -19.53 -18.37
C ARG A 241 -10.78 -18.80 -17.03
N PHE A 242 -10.72 -19.56 -15.95
CA PHE A 242 -10.62 -19.01 -14.59
C PHE A 242 -9.38 -18.14 -14.42
N LYS A 243 -8.20 -18.63 -14.87
CA LYS A 243 -6.98 -17.82 -14.81
C LYS A 243 -7.04 -16.58 -15.71
N ALA A 244 -7.66 -16.68 -16.88
CA ALA A 244 -7.82 -15.53 -17.77
C ALA A 244 -8.78 -14.46 -17.16
N ALA A 245 -9.83 -14.90 -16.48
CA ALA A 245 -10.84 -14.04 -15.87
C ALA A 245 -10.36 -13.39 -14.56
N THR A 246 -9.70 -14.16 -13.68
CA THR A 246 -9.37 -13.74 -12.31
C THR A 246 -7.90 -13.42 -12.10
N GLY A 247 -7.03 -13.73 -13.03
CA GLY A 247 -5.57 -13.64 -12.88
C GLY A 247 -4.96 -14.77 -12.02
N ALA A 248 -5.76 -15.50 -11.26
CA ALA A 248 -5.32 -16.54 -10.32
C ALA A 248 -5.63 -17.95 -10.84
N THR A 249 -4.82 -18.94 -10.44
CA THR A 249 -5.22 -20.34 -10.63
C THR A 249 -6.30 -20.74 -9.63
N LEU A 250 -7.10 -21.78 -9.94
CA LEU A 250 -8.13 -22.30 -9.01
C LEU A 250 -7.57 -22.63 -7.63
N ILE A 251 -6.37 -23.22 -7.57
CA ILE A 251 -5.74 -23.56 -6.29
C ILE A 251 -5.29 -22.32 -5.52
N GLN A 252 -4.76 -21.31 -6.20
CA GLN A 252 -4.39 -20.03 -5.57
C GLN A 252 -5.63 -19.33 -5.02
N TYR A 253 -6.71 -19.30 -5.79
CA TYR A 253 -7.97 -18.67 -5.36
C TYR A 253 -8.55 -19.39 -4.14
N LEU A 254 -8.62 -20.73 -4.14
CA LEU A 254 -9.04 -21.50 -2.96
C LEU A 254 -8.15 -21.23 -1.74
N GLN A 255 -6.81 -21.20 -1.93
CA GLN A 255 -5.89 -20.88 -0.86
C GLN A 255 -6.15 -19.48 -0.31
N ASN A 256 -6.39 -18.49 -1.18
CA ASN A 256 -6.73 -17.14 -0.79
C ASN A 256 -8.03 -17.07 0.02
N CYS A 257 -9.10 -17.78 -0.39
CA CYS A 257 -10.35 -17.87 0.37
C CYS A 257 -10.12 -18.41 1.78
N ARG A 258 -9.31 -19.48 1.91
CA ARG A 258 -8.96 -20.08 3.21
C ARG A 258 -8.16 -19.15 4.09
N ILE A 259 -7.16 -18.46 3.52
CA ILE A 259 -6.35 -17.50 4.29
C ILE A 259 -7.18 -16.30 4.71
N GLU A 260 -8.06 -15.77 3.86
CA GLU A 260 -8.99 -14.69 4.24
C GLU A 260 -9.95 -15.12 5.37
N ALA A 261 -10.45 -16.36 5.34
CA ALA A 261 -11.24 -16.89 6.44
C ALA A 261 -10.43 -17.01 7.73
N ALA A 262 -9.17 -17.46 7.64
CA ALA A 262 -8.28 -17.53 8.80
C ALA A 262 -7.94 -16.13 9.35
N LYS A 263 -7.74 -15.11 8.51
CA LYS A 263 -7.53 -13.71 8.94
C LYS A 263 -8.69 -13.25 9.80
N ARG A 264 -9.94 -13.41 9.32
CA ARG A 264 -11.16 -13.04 10.10
C ARG A 264 -11.24 -13.74 11.45
N GLN A 265 -10.90 -15.03 11.53
CA GLN A 265 -10.90 -15.76 12.80
C GLN A 265 -9.80 -15.28 13.74
N LEU A 266 -8.62 -14.99 13.22
CA LEU A 266 -7.50 -14.43 14.00
C LEU A 266 -7.81 -13.05 14.56
N GLU A 267 -8.57 -12.24 13.82
CA GLU A 267 -9.00 -10.89 14.20
C GLU A 267 -10.06 -10.93 15.31
N GLY A 268 -11.05 -11.83 15.20
CA GLY A 268 -12.25 -11.82 16.04
C GLY A 268 -12.27 -12.86 17.17
N SER A 269 -11.24 -13.71 17.31
CA SER A 269 -11.28 -14.79 18.29
C SER A 269 -9.93 -15.13 18.91
N HIS A 270 -9.97 -15.84 20.04
CA HIS A 270 -8.81 -16.43 20.72
C HIS A 270 -8.59 -17.91 20.37
N VAL A 271 -9.31 -18.45 19.41
CA VAL A 271 -9.20 -19.85 18.97
C VAL A 271 -7.75 -20.19 18.63
N PRO A 272 -7.20 -21.32 19.08
CA PRO A 272 -5.84 -21.75 18.74
C PRO A 272 -5.59 -21.80 17.24
N VAL A 273 -4.37 -21.45 16.83
CA VAL A 273 -4.00 -21.37 15.39
C VAL A 273 -4.20 -22.73 14.69
N ASP A 274 -3.99 -23.84 15.39
CA ASP A 274 -4.14 -25.18 14.82
C ASP A 274 -5.60 -25.56 14.60
N GLU A 275 -6.49 -25.11 15.47
CA GLU A 275 -7.93 -25.26 15.27
C GLU A 275 -8.41 -24.41 14.11
N ILE A 276 -7.93 -23.16 13.98
CA ILE A 276 -8.20 -22.30 12.82
C ILE A 276 -7.72 -22.97 11.54
N SER A 277 -6.51 -23.57 11.55
CA SER A 277 -5.98 -24.31 10.41
C SER A 277 -6.93 -25.41 9.94
N ALA A 278 -7.43 -26.23 10.88
CA ALA A 278 -8.39 -27.30 10.59
C ALA A 278 -9.72 -26.74 10.05
N ASP A 279 -10.24 -25.70 10.70
CA ASP A 279 -11.52 -25.06 10.37
C ASP A 279 -11.55 -24.47 8.96
N VAL A 280 -10.41 -23.95 8.47
CA VAL A 280 -10.31 -23.42 7.11
C VAL A 280 -9.89 -24.47 6.07
N GLY A 281 -9.83 -25.75 6.45
CA GLY A 281 -9.66 -26.89 5.55
C GLY A 281 -8.20 -27.34 5.33
N TYR A 282 -7.31 -27.13 6.31
CA TYR A 282 -5.93 -27.66 6.28
C TYR A 282 -5.72 -28.72 7.37
N GLU A 283 -5.32 -29.92 6.97
CA GLU A 283 -4.99 -31.03 7.86
C GLU A 283 -3.57 -30.88 8.46
N ASP A 284 -2.65 -30.20 7.75
CA ASP A 284 -1.28 -29.93 8.21
C ASP A 284 -1.14 -28.47 8.69
N PRO A 285 -1.12 -28.23 10.00
CA PRO A 285 -0.92 -26.89 10.56
C PRO A 285 0.43 -26.27 10.20
N ALA A 286 1.47 -27.06 9.94
CA ALA A 286 2.77 -26.53 9.55
C ALA A 286 2.73 -25.98 8.10
N PHE A 287 2.06 -26.70 7.20
CA PHE A 287 1.80 -26.20 5.85
C PHE A 287 0.98 -24.92 5.87
N PHE A 288 -0.11 -24.89 6.66
CA PHE A 288 -0.94 -23.69 6.82
C PHE A 288 -0.11 -22.50 7.29
N ARG A 289 0.71 -22.63 8.34
CA ARG A 289 1.54 -21.54 8.85
C ARG A 289 2.51 -20.99 7.80
N ARG A 290 3.14 -21.88 7.01
CA ARG A 290 4.03 -21.47 5.90
C ARG A 290 3.25 -20.72 4.81
N LEU A 291 2.10 -21.24 4.43
CA LEU A 291 1.24 -20.61 3.43
C LEU A 291 0.74 -19.25 3.90
N PHE A 292 0.23 -19.17 5.13
CA PHE A 292 -0.25 -17.93 5.74
C PHE A 292 0.85 -16.86 5.74
N LYS A 293 2.05 -17.22 6.20
CA LYS A 293 3.19 -16.29 6.20
C LYS A 293 3.59 -15.85 4.79
N ARG A 294 3.57 -16.76 3.82
CA ARG A 294 3.86 -16.42 2.42
C ARG A 294 2.82 -15.44 1.85
N SER A 295 1.54 -15.63 2.18
CA SER A 295 0.44 -14.82 1.64
C SER A 295 0.27 -13.47 2.34
N THR A 296 0.65 -13.36 3.62
CA THR A 296 0.41 -12.16 4.45
C THR A 296 1.68 -11.47 4.93
N GLY A 297 2.86 -12.04 4.70
CA GLY A 297 4.12 -11.53 5.26
C GLY A 297 4.33 -11.86 6.75
N LEU A 298 3.28 -12.23 7.48
CA LEU A 298 3.29 -12.46 8.93
C LEU A 298 2.92 -13.91 9.28
N THR A 299 3.45 -14.41 10.39
CA THR A 299 2.90 -15.65 10.97
C THR A 299 1.48 -15.40 11.52
N PRO A 300 0.62 -16.43 11.63
CA PRO A 300 -0.72 -16.26 12.19
C PRO A 300 -0.74 -15.56 13.55
N SER A 301 0.22 -15.89 14.43
CA SER A 301 0.32 -15.26 15.75
C SER A 301 0.76 -13.80 15.70
N GLN A 302 1.64 -13.43 14.76
CA GLN A 302 2.01 -12.02 14.52
C GLN A 302 0.82 -11.24 13.95
N TYR A 303 0.10 -11.83 13.00
CA TYR A 303 -1.10 -11.25 12.40
C TYR A 303 -2.17 -10.97 13.48
N ARG A 304 -2.46 -11.96 14.34
CA ARG A 304 -3.37 -11.80 15.47
C ARG A 304 -2.97 -10.64 16.38
N ARG A 305 -1.71 -10.57 16.78
CA ARG A 305 -1.21 -9.46 17.64
C ARG A 305 -1.38 -8.09 17.02
N LEU A 306 -1.32 -8.01 15.69
CA LEU A 306 -1.45 -6.73 14.98
C LEU A 306 -2.92 -6.30 14.85
N PHE A 307 -3.83 -7.20 14.50
CA PHE A 307 -5.19 -6.84 14.09
C PHE A 307 -6.27 -7.10 15.14
N GLN A 308 -6.12 -8.10 16.00
CA GLN A 308 -7.11 -8.41 17.02
C GLN A 308 -7.40 -7.25 18.00
N PRO A 309 -6.40 -6.46 18.47
CA PRO A 309 -6.69 -5.30 19.32
C PRO A 309 -7.58 -4.26 18.62
N ILE A 310 -7.48 -4.11 17.32
CA ILE A 310 -8.30 -3.19 16.53
C ILE A 310 -9.75 -3.70 16.47
N ALA A 311 -9.93 -4.98 16.16
CA ALA A 311 -11.24 -5.61 16.05
C ALA A 311 -11.98 -5.67 17.41
N THR A 312 -11.25 -5.86 18.52
CA THR A 312 -11.82 -5.96 19.86
C THR A 312 -12.01 -4.61 20.57
N ALA A 313 -11.37 -3.54 20.11
CA ALA A 313 -11.49 -2.20 20.70
C ALA A 313 -12.94 -1.67 20.71
N ALA A 314 -13.79 -2.12 19.80
CA ALA A 314 -15.22 -1.79 19.75
C ALA A 314 -16.07 -2.56 20.77
N GLY A 315 -15.59 -3.71 21.26
CA GLY A 315 -16.34 -4.60 22.18
C GLY A 315 -16.23 -4.24 23.67
N THR A 316 -15.44 -3.25 24.03
CA THR A 316 -15.20 -2.87 25.46
C THR A 316 -16.23 -1.88 26.02
N ARG A 317 -17.31 -1.58 25.31
CA ARG A 317 -18.34 -0.63 25.79
C ARG A 317 -19.47 -1.25 26.62
N ASP A 318 -19.51 -2.57 26.77
CA ASP A 318 -20.53 -3.27 27.59
C ASP A 318 -19.87 -4.10 28.71
N ARG A 319 -19.29 -3.43 29.70
CA ARG A 319 -19.08 -3.99 31.06
C ARG A 319 -19.19 -2.89 32.10
#